data_452c92e4be3d522bf0c05a5880975d4a
#
_entry.id   452c92e4be3d522bf0c05a5880975d4a
#
_cell.length_a   1.000
_cell.length_b   1.000
_cell.length_c   1.000
_cell.angle_alpha   90.00
_cell.angle_beta   90.00
_cell.angle_gamma   90.00
#
_symmetry.space_group_name_H-M   'P 1'
#
loop_
_entity.id
_entity.type
_entity.pdbx_description
1 polymer ?
#
loop_
_entity_poly.entity_id
_entity_poly.type
_entity_poly.pdbx_seq_one_letter_code
_entity_poly.pdbx_strand_id
1 'polypeptide(L)'
;MSARAAADSLAPLQAYCHAASLGTMRPPSGYLSHPFLVPGGAYGHQLWDWDSYWVFVGLTAVDAPDAAEYRDRLTEHAVGSWLNFFSHQADNGAVPLLIEADRVDLFNCRREDGSANQAKPILAQFALAIVEWSGTTAWLTKHFDGLVRFLERWWTKYRSQCGLLVWGSDVASGVDNDPTVFGRPPFSSAGVLLNALYVRELEAAAVLARRLGRSADAQTFDERRRNLIAAINQECWDPIDGFYYTADVLCSDQRDVHVPGDFAKGMDMSWRTLPLKVRMFTGFLPLWAGAATPEQAHELMTRHWRSNTSFRAPFGVRSLANLERMYAPEVQSMNPSNWLGPVWLVASYLVYAGMIRYGFVAEASELARVTHRLLLRDLNRTQTLHECYHPDTGEPNFNAGFLSWNTLALQMKA
;
A
#
# COMPACT_ATOMS: atom_id res chain seq x y z
N MET A 1 0.55 39.17 7.84
CA MET A 1 1.06 37.79 7.80
C MET A 1 2.53 37.87 7.45
N SER A 2 3.44 37.24 8.22
CA SER A 2 4.86 37.27 7.89
C SER A 2 5.11 36.42 6.62
N ALA A 3 6.14 36.77 5.84
CA ALA A 3 6.53 36.03 4.63
C ALA A 3 6.74 34.52 4.87
N ARG A 4 7.04 34.13 6.10
CA ARG A 4 7.21 32.74 6.55
C ARG A 4 5.87 32.00 6.66
N ALA A 5 4.80 32.67 7.10
CA ALA A 5 3.44 32.10 7.20
C ALA A 5 2.78 31.96 5.82
N ALA A 6 3.18 32.75 4.83
CA ALA A 6 2.70 32.61 3.45
C ALA A 6 3.40 31.48 2.68
N ALA A 7 4.63 31.14 3.04
CA ALA A 7 5.41 30.06 2.42
C ALA A 7 4.95 28.65 2.88
N ASP A 8 4.27 28.55 4.02
CA ASP A 8 3.79 27.28 4.60
C ASP A 8 2.28 27.03 4.33
N SER A 9 1.63 27.87 3.53
CA SER A 9 0.21 27.72 3.20
C SER A 9 0.01 26.57 2.21
N LEU A 10 -0.86 25.62 2.53
CA LEU A 10 -1.28 24.54 1.65
C LEU A 10 -2.35 24.96 0.63
N ALA A 11 -2.80 26.21 0.65
CA ALA A 11 -3.85 26.67 -0.26
C ALA A 11 -3.58 26.42 -1.75
N PRO A 12 -2.35 26.62 -2.29
CA PRO A 12 -2.07 26.29 -3.69
C PRO A 12 -2.18 24.78 -3.98
N LEU A 13 -1.75 23.92 -3.04
CA LEU A 13 -1.85 22.48 -3.18
C LEU A 13 -3.32 22.02 -3.08
N GLN A 14 -4.10 22.59 -2.16
CA GLN A 14 -5.54 22.35 -2.03
C GLN A 14 -6.27 22.73 -3.33
N ALA A 15 -6.02 23.93 -3.85
CA ALA A 15 -6.66 24.41 -5.09
C ALA A 15 -6.31 23.51 -6.30
N TYR A 16 -5.04 23.11 -6.42
CA TYR A 16 -4.62 22.19 -7.46
C TYR A 16 -5.29 20.82 -7.33
N CYS A 17 -5.28 20.23 -6.15
CA CYS A 17 -5.89 18.91 -5.89
C CYS A 17 -7.41 18.95 -6.15
N HIS A 18 -8.11 20.02 -5.75
CA HIS A 18 -9.52 20.19 -6.06
C HIS A 18 -9.75 20.21 -7.59
N ALA A 19 -9.05 21.07 -8.32
CA ALA A 19 -9.21 21.19 -9.77
C ALA A 19 -8.87 19.89 -10.51
N ALA A 20 -7.76 19.24 -10.14
CA ALA A 20 -7.29 18.01 -10.75
C ALA A 20 -8.19 16.78 -10.40
N SER A 21 -8.83 16.78 -9.22
CA SER A 21 -9.70 15.68 -8.78
C SER A 21 -10.86 15.42 -9.72
N LEU A 22 -11.41 16.48 -10.34
CA LEU A 22 -12.49 16.36 -11.33
C LEU A 22 -12.06 15.53 -12.55
N GLY A 23 -10.77 15.59 -12.91
CA GLY A 23 -10.19 14.78 -13.99
C GLY A 23 -9.93 13.33 -13.60
N THR A 24 -9.89 13.00 -12.30
CA THR A 24 -9.74 11.61 -11.83
C THR A 24 -11.08 10.89 -11.64
N MET A 25 -12.18 11.60 -11.67
CA MET A 25 -13.54 11.07 -11.57
C MET A 25 -14.07 10.77 -12.98
N ARG A 26 -14.17 9.47 -13.32
CA ARG A 26 -14.53 9.01 -14.68
C ARG A 26 -15.94 8.42 -14.72
N PRO A 27 -16.69 8.68 -15.81
CA PRO A 27 -17.97 8.02 -16.05
C PRO A 27 -17.77 6.55 -16.41
N PRO A 28 -18.83 5.73 -16.34
CA PRO A 28 -18.81 4.33 -16.79
C PRO A 28 -18.32 4.20 -18.23
N SER A 29 -17.53 3.16 -18.52
CA SER A 29 -17.04 2.88 -19.87
C SER A 29 -16.67 1.39 -20.04
N GLY A 30 -17.23 0.73 -21.03
CA GLY A 30 -16.92 -0.67 -21.36
C GLY A 30 -17.12 -1.61 -20.17
N TYR A 31 -16.06 -2.31 -19.76
CA TYR A 31 -16.08 -3.21 -18.59
C TYR A 31 -16.21 -2.48 -17.25
N LEU A 32 -15.99 -1.18 -17.20
CA LEU A 32 -16.19 -0.33 -16.03
C LEU A 32 -17.64 0.17 -16.03
N SER A 33 -18.56 -0.63 -15.49
CA SER A 33 -20.01 -0.39 -15.51
C SER A 33 -20.50 0.68 -14.53
N HIS A 34 -19.64 1.11 -13.61
CA HIS A 34 -19.91 2.14 -12.60
C HIS A 34 -18.93 3.32 -12.76
N PRO A 35 -19.28 4.54 -12.29
CA PRO A 35 -18.33 5.66 -12.18
C PRO A 35 -17.11 5.22 -11.35
N PHE A 36 -15.92 5.72 -11.68
CA PHE A 36 -14.70 5.25 -11.04
C PHE A 36 -13.62 6.32 -10.89
N LEU A 37 -12.65 6.03 -10.01
CA LEU A 37 -11.50 6.87 -9.73
C LEU A 37 -10.26 6.33 -10.46
N VAL A 38 -9.49 7.24 -11.06
CA VAL A 38 -8.22 6.91 -11.74
C VAL A 38 -7.04 7.65 -11.11
N PRO A 39 -5.80 7.14 -11.25
CA PRO A 39 -4.60 7.77 -10.67
C PRO A 39 -4.26 9.14 -11.26
N GLY A 40 -4.65 9.40 -12.52
CA GLY A 40 -4.21 10.55 -13.30
C GLY A 40 -2.94 10.27 -14.12
N GLY A 41 -2.41 11.28 -14.80
CA GLY A 41 -1.26 11.15 -15.68
C GLY A 41 -1.45 10.07 -16.75
N ALA A 42 -0.45 9.25 -16.97
CA ALA A 42 -0.48 8.15 -17.95
C ALA A 42 -1.57 7.10 -17.66
N TYR A 43 -2.06 7.02 -16.41
CA TYR A 43 -3.06 6.04 -15.98
C TYR A 43 -4.49 6.61 -15.89
N GLY A 44 -4.75 7.73 -16.58
CA GLY A 44 -6.01 8.48 -16.51
C GLY A 44 -7.25 7.77 -17.08
N HIS A 45 -7.16 6.51 -17.48
CA HIS A 45 -8.24 5.66 -18.01
C HIS A 45 -8.27 4.27 -17.37
N GLN A 46 -7.45 4.03 -16.35
CA GLN A 46 -7.24 2.73 -15.72
C GLN A 46 -7.75 2.73 -14.28
N LEU A 47 -8.50 1.71 -13.91
CA LEU A 47 -8.92 1.45 -12.54
C LEU A 47 -7.95 0.48 -11.89
N TRP A 48 -7.04 0.99 -11.08
CA TRP A 48 -6.08 0.22 -10.30
C TRP A 48 -6.58 0.01 -8.87
N ASP A 49 -6.27 -1.14 -8.28
CA ASP A 49 -6.74 -1.57 -6.96
C ASP A 49 -6.37 -0.59 -5.83
N TRP A 50 -5.09 -0.41 -5.54
CA TRP A 50 -4.67 0.43 -4.41
C TRP A 50 -4.68 1.92 -4.73
N ASP A 51 -4.48 2.31 -6.02
CA ASP A 51 -4.56 3.71 -6.43
C ASP A 51 -5.93 4.31 -6.16
N SER A 52 -6.99 3.60 -6.51
CA SER A 52 -8.37 4.05 -6.26
C SER A 52 -8.62 4.33 -4.78
N TYR A 53 -8.08 3.49 -3.91
CA TYR A 53 -8.15 3.69 -2.47
C TYR A 53 -7.36 4.94 -2.03
N TRP A 54 -6.10 5.08 -2.48
CA TRP A 54 -5.27 6.21 -2.07
C TRP A 54 -5.78 7.54 -2.64
N VAL A 55 -6.27 7.55 -3.89
CA VAL A 55 -6.98 8.69 -4.46
C VAL A 55 -8.14 9.10 -3.55
N PHE A 56 -9.01 8.16 -3.22
CA PHE A 56 -10.16 8.43 -2.36
C PHE A 56 -9.74 8.99 -1.01
N VAL A 57 -8.86 8.31 -0.29
CA VAL A 57 -8.38 8.75 1.03
C VAL A 57 -7.80 10.16 0.97
N GLY A 58 -6.97 10.45 -0.01
CA GLY A 58 -6.38 11.79 -0.16
C GLY A 58 -7.43 12.85 -0.47
N LEU A 59 -8.36 12.55 -1.39
CA LEU A 59 -9.41 13.48 -1.81
C LEU A 59 -10.42 13.82 -0.70
N THR A 60 -10.58 12.97 0.31
CA THR A 60 -11.42 13.33 1.48
C THR A 60 -10.88 14.51 2.30
N ALA A 61 -9.61 14.90 2.11
CA ALA A 61 -9.00 16.07 2.75
C ALA A 61 -9.01 17.33 1.87
N VAL A 62 -9.59 17.26 0.67
CA VAL A 62 -9.73 18.44 -0.20
C VAL A 62 -10.81 19.37 0.34
N ASP A 63 -10.46 20.64 0.50
CA ASP A 63 -11.37 21.71 0.87
C ASP A 63 -12.05 22.26 -0.40
N ALA A 64 -13.20 21.67 -0.74
CA ALA A 64 -13.96 22.03 -1.93
C ALA A 64 -14.96 23.17 -1.64
N PRO A 65 -15.08 24.18 -2.52
CA PRO A 65 -16.03 25.28 -2.36
C PRO A 65 -17.49 24.82 -2.29
N ASP A 66 -17.83 23.75 -2.99
CA ASP A 66 -19.14 23.08 -3.08
C ASP A 66 -19.13 21.76 -2.31
N ALA A 67 -18.74 21.79 -1.03
CA ALA A 67 -18.40 20.63 -0.22
C ALA A 67 -19.44 19.48 -0.26
N ALA A 68 -20.75 19.80 -0.31
CA ALA A 68 -21.80 18.77 -0.34
C ALA A 68 -21.84 18.03 -1.69
N GLU A 69 -21.84 18.76 -2.81
CA GLU A 69 -21.85 18.18 -4.16
C GLU A 69 -20.55 17.38 -4.40
N TYR A 70 -19.41 17.94 -4.00
CA TYR A 70 -18.11 17.25 -4.08
C TYR A 70 -18.12 15.95 -3.30
N ARG A 71 -18.68 15.97 -2.07
CA ARG A 71 -18.79 14.79 -1.22
C ARG A 71 -19.63 13.70 -1.86
N ASP A 72 -20.78 14.04 -2.40
CA ASP A 72 -21.69 13.10 -3.05
C ASP A 72 -21.04 12.49 -4.30
N ARG A 73 -20.43 13.33 -5.14
CA ARG A 73 -19.72 12.90 -6.34
C ARG A 73 -18.53 12.01 -6.03
N LEU A 74 -17.70 12.37 -5.05
CA LEU A 74 -16.57 11.54 -4.63
C LEU A 74 -17.06 10.20 -4.08
N THR A 75 -18.14 10.19 -3.31
CA THR A 75 -18.76 8.95 -2.78
C THR A 75 -19.24 8.05 -3.91
N GLU A 76 -19.96 8.59 -4.90
CA GLU A 76 -20.44 7.84 -6.06
C GLU A 76 -19.29 7.14 -6.80
N HIS A 77 -18.22 7.87 -7.10
CA HIS A 77 -17.06 7.33 -7.83
C HIS A 77 -16.25 6.32 -6.99
N ALA A 78 -16.16 6.52 -5.69
CA ALA A 78 -15.49 5.58 -4.80
C ALA A 78 -16.27 4.26 -4.67
N VAL A 79 -17.58 4.34 -4.43
CA VAL A 79 -18.48 3.17 -4.43
C VAL A 79 -18.43 2.46 -5.78
N GLY A 80 -18.50 3.22 -6.88
CA GLY A 80 -18.44 2.67 -8.23
C GLY A 80 -17.11 1.99 -8.54
N SER A 81 -15.98 2.54 -8.09
CA SER A 81 -14.66 1.89 -8.21
C SER A 81 -14.65 0.54 -7.52
N TRP A 82 -15.15 0.51 -6.27
CA TRP A 82 -15.22 -0.73 -5.49
C TRP A 82 -16.15 -1.75 -6.16
N LEU A 83 -17.33 -1.35 -6.63
CA LEU A 83 -18.27 -2.22 -7.33
C LEU A 83 -17.71 -2.78 -8.64
N ASN A 84 -16.95 -1.99 -9.40
CA ASN A 84 -16.29 -2.47 -10.61
C ASN A 84 -15.32 -3.63 -10.32
N PHE A 85 -14.56 -3.60 -9.24
CA PHE A 85 -13.70 -4.71 -8.86
C PHE A 85 -14.50 -5.98 -8.57
N PHE A 86 -15.57 -5.88 -7.78
CA PHE A 86 -16.36 -7.05 -7.38
C PHE A 86 -17.32 -7.55 -8.45
N SER A 87 -17.72 -6.72 -9.43
CA SER A 87 -18.47 -7.19 -10.61
C SER A 87 -17.66 -8.14 -11.49
N HIS A 88 -16.34 -8.10 -11.36
CA HIS A 88 -15.41 -8.98 -12.06
C HIS A 88 -14.74 -10.03 -11.16
N GLN A 89 -15.26 -10.24 -9.95
CA GLN A 89 -14.77 -11.30 -9.07
C GLN A 89 -15.01 -12.67 -9.68
N ALA A 90 -13.97 -13.52 -9.73
CA ALA A 90 -14.07 -14.90 -10.14
C ALA A 90 -14.72 -15.77 -9.05
N ASP A 91 -15.22 -16.97 -9.41
CA ASP A 91 -15.86 -17.91 -8.48
C ASP A 91 -14.90 -18.34 -7.35
N ASN A 92 -13.62 -18.44 -7.64
CA ASN A 92 -12.57 -18.74 -6.67
C ASN A 92 -12.20 -17.54 -5.75
N GLY A 93 -12.92 -16.43 -5.81
CA GLY A 93 -12.74 -15.24 -5.00
C GLY A 93 -11.70 -14.24 -5.52
N ALA A 94 -10.99 -14.54 -6.61
CA ALA A 94 -10.02 -13.62 -7.18
C ALA A 94 -10.68 -12.35 -7.70
N VAL A 95 -10.03 -11.21 -7.45
CA VAL A 95 -10.46 -9.89 -7.94
C VAL A 95 -9.34 -9.34 -8.82
N PRO A 96 -9.64 -8.77 -10.00
CA PRO A 96 -8.61 -8.23 -10.89
C PRO A 96 -7.83 -7.09 -10.24
N LEU A 97 -6.54 -7.00 -10.58
CA LEU A 97 -5.63 -5.95 -10.12
C LEU A 97 -5.88 -4.62 -10.85
N LEU A 98 -6.25 -4.73 -12.12
CA LEU A 98 -6.47 -3.63 -13.06
C LEU A 98 -7.67 -3.93 -13.93
N ILE A 99 -8.51 -2.90 -14.17
CA ILE A 99 -9.62 -2.95 -15.12
C ILE A 99 -9.53 -1.74 -16.05
N GLU A 100 -9.63 -1.99 -17.35
CA GLU A 100 -9.72 -1.00 -18.40
C GLU A 100 -11.09 -1.10 -19.12
N ALA A 101 -11.45 -0.12 -19.91
CA ALA A 101 -12.73 -0.12 -20.62
C ALA A 101 -12.88 -1.30 -21.60
N ASP A 102 -11.81 -1.75 -22.21
CA ASP A 102 -11.75 -2.81 -23.21
C ASP A 102 -11.10 -4.11 -22.68
N ARG A 103 -10.63 -4.13 -21.45
CA ARG A 103 -9.88 -5.27 -20.90
C ARG A 103 -10.08 -5.42 -19.39
N VAL A 104 -10.33 -6.66 -19.00
CA VAL A 104 -10.33 -7.10 -17.61
C VAL A 104 -9.26 -8.18 -17.46
N ASP A 105 -8.63 -8.23 -16.30
CA ASP A 105 -7.74 -9.33 -15.93
C ASP A 105 -6.47 -9.43 -16.79
N LEU A 106 -5.85 -8.28 -17.11
CA LEU A 106 -4.57 -8.22 -17.84
C LEU A 106 -3.50 -9.16 -17.26
N PHE A 107 -3.51 -9.37 -15.95
CA PHE A 107 -2.54 -10.19 -15.23
C PHE A 107 -3.03 -11.60 -14.92
N ASN A 108 -4.09 -12.05 -15.57
CA ASN A 108 -4.66 -13.40 -15.45
C ASN A 108 -5.08 -13.79 -14.03
N CYS A 109 -5.60 -12.86 -13.23
CA CYS A 109 -6.01 -13.11 -11.84
C CYS A 109 -7.10 -14.19 -11.71
N ARG A 110 -7.90 -14.38 -12.75
CA ARG A 110 -9.03 -15.30 -12.79
C ARG A 110 -8.68 -16.75 -13.11
N ARG A 111 -7.51 -17.01 -13.65
CA ARG A 111 -7.11 -18.36 -14.08
C ARG A 111 -6.91 -19.27 -12.89
N GLU A 112 -7.38 -20.51 -12.99
CA GLU A 112 -7.22 -21.52 -11.93
C GLU A 112 -5.81 -22.11 -11.89
N ASP A 113 -5.14 -22.13 -13.03
CA ASP A 113 -3.86 -22.81 -13.27
C ASP A 113 -2.64 -22.13 -12.63
N GLY A 114 -2.86 -21.27 -11.65
CA GLY A 114 -1.75 -20.66 -10.92
C GLY A 114 -1.52 -19.20 -11.24
N SER A 115 -2.55 -18.47 -11.70
CA SER A 115 -2.44 -17.02 -11.68
C SER A 115 -1.94 -16.57 -10.33
N ALA A 116 -0.77 -15.96 -10.35
CA ALA A 116 -0.08 -15.50 -9.16
C ALA A 116 -0.57 -14.13 -8.69
N ASN A 117 -1.37 -13.44 -9.50
CA ASN A 117 -1.74 -12.05 -9.27
C ASN A 117 -3.22 -11.89 -8.96
N GLN A 118 -3.53 -10.99 -8.06
CA GLN A 118 -4.88 -10.46 -7.80
C GLN A 118 -4.75 -9.10 -7.12
N ALA A 119 -5.88 -8.39 -6.99
CA ALA A 119 -5.93 -7.15 -6.23
C ALA A 119 -5.28 -7.30 -4.86
N LYS A 120 -4.54 -6.28 -4.44
CA LYS A 120 -3.93 -6.23 -3.10
C LYS A 120 -4.99 -6.30 -2.01
N PRO A 121 -4.65 -6.78 -0.81
CA PRO A 121 -5.60 -6.81 0.31
C PRO A 121 -5.80 -5.40 0.88
N ILE A 122 -6.61 -4.61 0.18
CA ILE A 122 -6.92 -3.21 0.48
C ILE A 122 -8.39 -2.86 0.29
N LEU A 123 -9.19 -3.79 -0.24
CA LEU A 123 -10.58 -3.51 -0.61
C LEU A 123 -11.53 -3.42 0.58
N ALA A 124 -11.24 -4.07 1.72
CA ALA A 124 -11.99 -3.84 2.96
C ALA A 124 -11.64 -2.49 3.59
N GLN A 125 -10.36 -2.06 3.51
CA GLN A 125 -9.95 -0.73 3.93
C GLN A 125 -10.64 0.33 3.09
N PHE A 126 -10.72 0.13 1.78
CA PHE A 126 -11.43 1.02 0.87
C PHE A 126 -12.92 1.09 1.21
N ALA A 127 -13.58 -0.05 1.39
CA ALA A 127 -14.99 -0.08 1.78
C ALA A 127 -15.23 0.62 3.12
N LEU A 128 -14.36 0.41 4.12
CA LEU A 128 -14.48 1.07 5.42
C LEU A 128 -14.33 2.58 5.30
N ALA A 129 -13.34 3.05 4.55
CA ALA A 129 -13.14 4.48 4.33
C ALA A 129 -14.37 5.13 3.64
N ILE A 130 -14.98 4.46 2.65
CA ILE A 130 -16.22 4.94 2.01
C ILE A 130 -17.37 4.96 3.02
N VAL A 131 -17.53 3.94 3.83
CA VAL A 131 -18.58 3.87 4.86
C VAL A 131 -18.42 4.97 5.91
N GLU A 132 -17.18 5.25 6.34
CA GLU A 132 -16.89 6.33 7.30
C GLU A 132 -17.13 7.71 6.70
N TRP A 133 -16.79 7.90 5.45
CA TRP A 133 -17.02 9.14 4.72
C TRP A 133 -18.51 9.39 4.43
N SER A 134 -19.21 8.38 3.90
CA SER A 134 -20.62 8.49 3.48
C SER A 134 -21.62 8.37 4.62
N GLY A 135 -21.23 7.75 5.74
CA GLY A 135 -22.09 7.47 6.88
C GLY A 135 -23.06 6.29 6.68
N THR A 136 -22.94 5.50 5.57
CA THR A 136 -23.87 4.41 5.27
C THR A 136 -23.18 3.12 4.83
N THR A 137 -23.73 1.97 5.25
CA THR A 137 -23.32 0.64 4.81
C THR A 137 -24.28 0.03 3.77
N ALA A 138 -25.34 0.74 3.38
CA ALA A 138 -26.44 0.19 2.58
C ALA A 138 -25.95 -0.44 1.25
N TRP A 139 -25.02 0.21 0.57
CA TRP A 139 -24.45 -0.27 -0.69
C TRP A 139 -23.63 -1.55 -0.51
N LEU A 140 -22.96 -1.72 0.65
CA LEU A 140 -22.06 -2.84 0.92
C LEU A 140 -22.81 -4.12 1.32
N THR A 141 -24.00 -4.00 1.93
CA THR A 141 -24.72 -5.14 2.55
C THR A 141 -24.85 -6.34 1.63
N LYS A 142 -25.25 -6.12 0.38
CA LYS A 142 -25.43 -7.20 -0.61
C LYS A 142 -24.13 -7.69 -1.27
N HIS A 143 -23.03 -7.01 -1.04
CA HIS A 143 -21.73 -7.32 -1.65
C HIS A 143 -20.71 -7.87 -0.64
N PHE A 144 -21.04 -7.88 0.65
CA PHE A 144 -20.11 -8.26 1.71
C PHE A 144 -19.61 -9.71 1.59
N ASP A 145 -20.44 -10.64 1.11
CA ASP A 145 -20.02 -12.03 0.87
C ASP A 145 -18.93 -12.11 -0.22
N GLY A 146 -18.96 -11.22 -1.21
CA GLY A 146 -17.88 -11.09 -2.18
C GLY A 146 -16.56 -10.70 -1.53
N LEU A 147 -16.60 -9.72 -0.61
CA LEU A 147 -15.44 -9.31 0.16
C LEU A 147 -14.91 -10.45 1.04
N VAL A 148 -15.79 -11.21 1.69
CA VAL A 148 -15.40 -12.40 2.48
C VAL A 148 -14.66 -13.41 1.60
N ARG A 149 -15.20 -13.75 0.41
CA ARG A 149 -14.53 -14.68 -0.53
C ARG A 149 -13.15 -14.17 -0.98
N PHE A 150 -13.02 -12.87 -1.23
CA PHE A 150 -11.72 -12.24 -1.57
C PHE A 150 -10.68 -12.39 -0.43
N LEU A 151 -11.09 -12.12 0.80
CA LEU A 151 -10.24 -12.29 1.99
C LEU A 151 -9.88 -13.75 2.24
N GLU A 152 -10.86 -14.66 2.05
CA GLU A 152 -10.62 -16.09 2.19
C GLU A 152 -9.60 -16.61 1.18
N ARG A 153 -9.64 -16.13 -0.07
CA ARG A 153 -8.66 -16.48 -1.08
C ARG A 153 -7.24 -16.04 -0.68
N TRP A 154 -7.06 -14.82 -0.15
CA TRP A 154 -5.78 -14.40 0.39
C TRP A 154 -5.30 -15.33 1.50
N TRP A 155 -6.18 -15.67 2.43
CA TRP A 155 -5.84 -16.50 3.59
C TRP A 155 -5.53 -17.95 3.24
N THR A 156 -6.16 -18.53 2.23
CA THR A 156 -6.00 -19.94 1.88
C THR A 156 -4.92 -20.17 0.83
N LYS A 157 -4.89 -19.36 -0.24
CA LYS A 157 -3.98 -19.58 -1.37
C LYS A 157 -2.58 -19.02 -1.11
N TYR A 158 -2.49 -17.87 -0.44
CA TYR A 158 -1.24 -17.12 -0.32
C TYR A 158 -0.58 -17.24 1.06
N ARG A 159 -1.12 -18.04 1.94
CA ARG A 159 -0.57 -18.24 3.27
C ARG A 159 0.49 -19.35 3.26
N SER A 160 1.68 -19.01 3.71
CA SER A 160 2.79 -19.96 3.89
C SER A 160 2.66 -20.77 5.19
N GLN A 161 3.48 -21.82 5.34
CA GLN A 161 3.51 -22.67 6.55
C GLN A 161 3.92 -21.90 7.81
N CYS A 162 4.72 -20.83 7.68
CA CYS A 162 5.09 -19.98 8.81
C CYS A 162 3.98 -19.00 9.24
N GLY A 163 2.85 -19.00 8.52
CA GLY A 163 1.70 -18.16 8.85
C GLY A 163 1.67 -16.79 8.16
N LEU A 164 2.75 -16.38 7.51
CA LEU A 164 2.81 -15.15 6.71
C LEU A 164 2.16 -15.36 5.34
N LEU A 165 1.65 -14.28 4.77
CA LEU A 165 1.22 -14.23 3.37
C LEU A 165 2.41 -13.96 2.45
N VAL A 166 2.38 -14.55 1.26
CA VAL A 166 3.42 -14.44 0.24
C VAL A 166 2.89 -13.77 -1.03
N TRP A 167 3.74 -13.03 -1.70
CA TRP A 167 3.42 -12.52 -3.03
C TRP A 167 3.40 -13.66 -4.05
N GLY A 168 2.37 -13.69 -4.89
CA GLY A 168 2.32 -14.62 -6.01
C GLY A 168 3.34 -14.27 -7.09
N SER A 169 3.54 -12.96 -7.35
CA SER A 169 4.61 -12.41 -8.16
C SER A 169 4.89 -10.96 -7.78
N ASP A 170 5.95 -10.38 -8.34
CA ASP A 170 6.33 -8.98 -8.20
C ASP A 170 5.26 -8.00 -8.72
N VAL A 171 4.61 -8.34 -9.82
CA VAL A 171 3.54 -7.52 -10.44
C VAL A 171 2.41 -7.20 -9.46
N ALA A 172 2.05 -8.15 -8.58
CA ALA A 172 1.00 -7.93 -7.59
C ALA A 172 1.38 -6.94 -6.48
N SER A 173 2.68 -6.67 -6.29
CA SER A 173 3.16 -5.85 -5.16
C SER A 173 2.88 -4.36 -5.36
N GLY A 174 2.94 -3.85 -6.59
CA GLY A 174 2.90 -2.43 -6.92
C GLY A 174 4.19 -1.68 -6.53
N VAL A 175 5.19 -2.39 -6.02
CA VAL A 175 6.55 -1.91 -5.76
C VAL A 175 7.46 -2.63 -6.76
N ASP A 176 7.38 -2.21 -8.02
CA ASP A 176 7.69 -2.99 -9.23
C ASP A 176 9.10 -3.58 -9.30
N ASN A 177 10.07 -2.96 -8.68
CA ASN A 177 11.44 -3.47 -8.64
C ASN A 177 11.98 -3.62 -7.21
N ASP A 178 11.10 -3.93 -6.23
CA ASP A 178 11.51 -4.30 -4.87
C ASP A 178 12.47 -5.50 -4.92
N PRO A 179 13.74 -5.35 -4.54
CA PRO A 179 14.73 -6.43 -4.63
C PRO A 179 14.38 -7.67 -3.80
N THR A 180 13.45 -7.54 -2.85
CA THR A 180 13.01 -8.67 -2.01
C THR A 180 11.88 -9.47 -2.63
N VAL A 181 11.33 -9.01 -3.77
CA VAL A 181 10.24 -9.66 -4.51
C VAL A 181 10.59 -9.84 -5.98
N PHE A 182 11.12 -8.79 -6.61
CA PHE A 182 11.44 -8.76 -8.05
C PHE A 182 12.47 -9.84 -8.42
N GLY A 183 12.14 -10.61 -9.47
CA GLY A 183 13.01 -11.66 -9.97
C GLY A 183 13.14 -12.90 -9.07
N ARG A 184 12.35 -12.98 -8.00
CA ARG A 184 12.32 -14.14 -7.11
C ARG A 184 11.25 -15.15 -7.57
N PRO A 185 11.38 -16.43 -7.16
CA PRO A 185 10.37 -17.43 -7.47
C PRO A 185 8.98 -17.00 -6.97
N PRO A 186 7.91 -17.29 -7.71
CA PRO A 186 6.54 -17.08 -7.23
C PRO A 186 6.32 -17.74 -5.86
N PHE A 187 5.57 -17.09 -4.99
CA PHE A 187 5.22 -17.55 -3.64
C PHE A 187 6.42 -17.74 -2.68
N SER A 188 7.59 -17.16 -2.99
CA SER A 188 8.79 -17.26 -2.15
C SER A 188 8.93 -16.13 -1.14
N SER A 189 8.40 -14.95 -1.44
CA SER A 189 8.64 -13.73 -0.67
C SER A 189 7.43 -13.39 0.21
N ALA A 190 7.58 -13.54 1.52
CA ALA A 190 6.62 -13.04 2.50
C ALA A 190 6.93 -11.55 2.78
N GLY A 191 6.44 -10.68 1.91
CA GLY A 191 6.70 -9.26 1.94
C GLY A 191 6.11 -8.58 3.18
N VAL A 192 6.90 -7.72 3.84
CA VAL A 192 6.40 -6.91 4.97
C VAL A 192 5.23 -6.03 4.54
N LEU A 193 5.28 -5.44 3.33
CA LEU A 193 4.17 -4.66 2.76
C LEU A 193 2.87 -5.48 2.71
N LEU A 194 2.91 -6.68 2.12
CA LEU A 194 1.73 -7.54 1.98
C LEU A 194 1.10 -7.85 3.34
N ASN A 195 1.93 -8.27 4.28
CA ASN A 195 1.47 -8.68 5.60
C ASN A 195 0.94 -7.49 6.42
N ALA A 196 1.55 -6.31 6.31
CA ALA A 196 1.05 -5.07 6.91
C ALA A 196 -0.29 -4.64 6.30
N LEU A 197 -0.43 -4.70 4.96
CA LEU A 197 -1.71 -4.47 4.26
C LEU A 197 -2.79 -5.41 4.76
N TYR A 198 -2.49 -6.71 4.90
CA TYR A 198 -3.49 -7.69 5.29
C TYR A 198 -3.90 -7.57 6.77
N VAL A 199 -2.99 -7.16 7.67
CA VAL A 199 -3.35 -6.81 9.07
C VAL A 199 -4.38 -5.70 9.10
N ARG A 200 -4.19 -4.64 8.30
CA ARG A 200 -5.14 -3.53 8.18
C ARG A 200 -6.44 -3.93 7.49
N GLU A 201 -6.34 -4.80 6.51
CA GLU A 201 -7.49 -5.34 5.78
C GLU A 201 -8.41 -6.15 6.70
N LEU A 202 -7.83 -7.03 7.53
CA LEU A 202 -8.58 -7.79 8.53
C LEU A 202 -9.21 -6.89 9.61
N GLU A 203 -8.50 -5.84 10.04
CA GLU A 203 -9.05 -4.83 10.97
C GLU A 203 -10.28 -4.14 10.36
N ALA A 204 -10.18 -3.67 9.11
CA ALA A 204 -11.28 -3.03 8.40
C ALA A 204 -12.46 -3.98 8.18
N ALA A 205 -12.19 -5.21 7.75
CA ALA A 205 -13.20 -6.23 7.54
C ALA A 205 -13.96 -6.59 8.83
N ALA A 206 -13.26 -6.68 9.96
CA ALA A 206 -13.88 -6.94 11.26
C ALA A 206 -14.82 -5.79 11.69
N VAL A 207 -14.42 -4.53 11.45
CA VAL A 207 -15.26 -3.35 11.73
C VAL A 207 -16.50 -3.37 10.85
N LEU A 208 -16.37 -3.61 9.55
CA LEU A 208 -17.49 -3.70 8.61
C LEU A 208 -18.43 -4.84 8.96
N ALA A 209 -17.91 -6.03 9.30
CA ALA A 209 -18.69 -7.18 9.71
C ALA A 209 -19.56 -6.86 10.95
N ARG A 210 -19.00 -6.18 11.97
CA ARG A 210 -19.77 -5.75 13.15
C ARG A 210 -20.89 -4.78 12.78
N ARG A 211 -20.61 -3.79 11.92
CA ARG A 211 -21.61 -2.81 11.44
C ARG A 211 -22.74 -3.46 10.67
N LEU A 212 -22.48 -4.61 10.03
CA LEU A 212 -23.43 -5.40 9.26
C LEU A 212 -24.09 -6.53 10.09
N GLY A 213 -23.82 -6.65 11.40
CA GLY A 213 -24.35 -7.72 12.25
C GLY A 213 -23.72 -9.10 12.03
N ARG A 214 -22.61 -9.19 11.32
CA ARG A 214 -21.90 -10.42 10.94
C ARG A 214 -20.85 -10.78 12.00
N SER A 215 -21.30 -11.11 13.22
CA SER A 215 -20.40 -11.30 14.38
C SER A 215 -19.42 -12.45 14.23
N ALA A 216 -19.80 -13.56 13.57
CA ALA A 216 -18.92 -14.70 13.34
C ALA A 216 -17.75 -14.35 12.41
N ASP A 217 -18.04 -13.61 11.34
CA ASP A 217 -17.00 -13.12 10.42
C ASP A 217 -16.06 -12.18 11.14
N ALA A 218 -16.58 -11.25 11.95
CA ALA A 218 -15.78 -10.31 12.72
C ALA A 218 -14.80 -11.03 13.66
N GLN A 219 -15.27 -12.08 14.36
CA GLN A 219 -14.43 -12.88 15.24
C GLN A 219 -13.32 -13.61 14.47
N THR A 220 -13.64 -14.18 13.31
CA THR A 220 -12.68 -14.85 12.43
C THR A 220 -11.59 -13.87 11.96
N PHE A 221 -11.97 -12.67 11.53
CA PHE A 221 -11.02 -11.66 11.08
C PHE A 221 -10.11 -11.16 12.22
N ASP A 222 -10.65 -10.95 13.42
CA ASP A 222 -9.86 -10.57 14.60
C ASP A 222 -8.86 -11.65 15.00
N GLU A 223 -9.25 -12.92 14.94
CA GLU A 223 -8.36 -14.05 15.22
C GLU A 223 -7.23 -14.15 14.19
N ARG A 224 -7.56 -14.10 12.91
CA ARG A 224 -6.57 -14.11 11.82
C ARG A 224 -5.60 -12.94 11.94
N ARG A 225 -6.10 -11.76 12.29
CA ARG A 225 -5.28 -10.57 12.52
C ARG A 225 -4.26 -10.78 13.64
N ARG A 226 -4.69 -11.31 14.80
CA ARG A 226 -3.77 -11.61 15.92
C ARG A 226 -2.70 -12.61 15.51
N ASN A 227 -3.08 -13.68 14.85
CA ASN A 227 -2.16 -14.71 14.39
C ASN A 227 -1.14 -14.16 13.38
N LEU A 228 -1.58 -13.30 12.46
CA LEU A 228 -0.69 -12.67 11.48
C LEU A 228 0.29 -11.69 12.13
N ILE A 229 -0.15 -10.89 13.09
CA ILE A 229 0.73 -10.00 13.87
C ILE A 229 1.81 -10.80 14.59
N ALA A 230 1.46 -11.93 15.22
CA ALA A 230 2.43 -12.81 15.85
C ALA A 230 3.45 -13.35 14.84
N ALA A 231 3.00 -13.80 13.66
CA ALA A 231 3.89 -14.28 12.61
C ALA A 231 4.82 -13.17 12.07
N ILE A 232 4.33 -11.94 11.88
CA ILE A 232 5.17 -10.80 11.47
C ILE A 232 6.30 -10.54 12.48
N ASN A 233 5.98 -10.54 13.78
CA ASN A 233 6.97 -10.28 14.82
C ASN A 233 7.96 -11.44 14.99
N GLN A 234 7.53 -12.67 14.73
CA GLN A 234 8.40 -13.85 14.82
C GLN A 234 9.32 -13.97 13.61
N GLU A 235 8.82 -13.75 12.39
CA GLU A 235 9.50 -14.16 11.16
C GLU A 235 10.13 -12.96 10.40
N CYS A 236 9.61 -11.75 10.59
CA CYS A 236 10.11 -10.56 9.88
C CYS A 236 11.00 -9.66 10.75
N TRP A 237 10.85 -9.69 12.08
CA TRP A 237 11.66 -8.86 12.96
C TRP A 237 13.06 -9.47 13.17
N ASP A 238 14.08 -8.69 12.86
CA ASP A 238 15.47 -9.02 13.19
C ASP A 238 15.91 -8.24 14.43
N PRO A 239 16.08 -8.89 15.60
CA PRO A 239 16.46 -8.20 16.83
C PRO A 239 17.91 -7.70 16.84
N ILE A 240 18.78 -8.23 15.96
CA ILE A 240 20.16 -7.79 15.85
C ILE A 240 20.21 -6.43 15.11
N ASP A 241 19.47 -6.32 14.01
CA ASP A 241 19.42 -5.10 13.21
C ASP A 241 18.38 -4.11 13.72
N GLY A 242 17.38 -4.54 14.51
CA GLY A 242 16.26 -3.72 14.94
C GLY A 242 15.39 -3.28 13.75
N PHE A 243 15.14 -4.19 12.80
CA PHE A 243 14.44 -3.90 11.57
C PHE A 243 13.54 -5.05 11.12
N TYR A 244 12.46 -4.73 10.40
CA TYR A 244 11.59 -5.73 9.78
C TYR A 244 12.01 -6.00 8.34
N TYR A 245 12.32 -7.25 8.03
CA TYR A 245 12.71 -7.70 6.71
C TYR A 245 11.65 -8.59 6.06
N THR A 246 11.54 -8.53 4.75
CA THR A 246 10.83 -9.55 3.96
C THR A 246 11.49 -10.90 4.21
N ALA A 247 10.70 -11.95 4.39
CA ALA A 247 11.20 -13.29 4.64
C ALA A 247 11.10 -14.18 3.39
N ASP A 248 12.16 -14.93 3.10
CA ASP A 248 12.10 -16.07 2.18
C ASP A 248 11.46 -17.26 2.90
N VAL A 249 10.41 -17.84 2.34
CA VAL A 249 9.66 -18.95 2.93
C VAL A 249 9.91 -20.29 2.24
N LEU A 250 10.71 -20.34 1.17
CA LEU A 250 10.99 -21.58 0.44
C LEU A 250 12.10 -22.42 1.06
N CYS A 251 12.84 -21.88 2.02
CA CYS A 251 14.02 -22.56 2.59
C CYS A 251 13.71 -23.88 3.31
N SER A 252 12.45 -24.08 3.76
CA SER A 252 12.04 -25.29 4.50
C SER A 252 11.57 -26.43 3.60
N ASP A 253 10.99 -26.15 2.44
CA ASP A 253 10.24 -27.12 1.65
C ASP A 253 11.07 -27.77 0.53
N GLN A 254 12.26 -27.24 0.24
CA GLN A 254 13.08 -27.71 -0.88
C GLN A 254 14.07 -28.81 -0.52
N ARG A 255 14.23 -29.09 0.75
CA ARG A 255 15.30 -29.98 1.24
C ARG A 255 15.16 -31.42 0.76
N ASP A 256 13.95 -31.98 0.88
CA ASP A 256 13.68 -33.37 0.53
C ASP A 256 13.71 -33.63 -0.98
N VAL A 257 13.60 -32.58 -1.78
CA VAL A 257 13.64 -32.68 -3.25
C VAL A 257 15.05 -32.87 -3.78
N HIS A 258 16.07 -32.34 -3.09
CA HIS A 258 17.44 -32.31 -3.58
C HIS A 258 18.41 -33.23 -2.83
N VAL A 259 17.98 -33.79 -1.70
CA VAL A 259 18.79 -34.73 -0.91
C VAL A 259 18.11 -36.09 -0.89
N PRO A 260 18.55 -37.05 -1.71
CA PRO A 260 17.92 -38.36 -1.79
C PRO A 260 18.17 -39.18 -0.52
N GLY A 261 17.13 -39.92 -0.11
CA GLY A 261 17.22 -40.92 0.94
C GLY A 261 17.29 -40.38 2.35
N ASP A 262 17.93 -41.16 3.21
CA ASP A 262 17.89 -40.98 4.65
C ASP A 262 18.77 -39.85 5.21
N PHE A 263 19.51 -39.14 4.36
CA PHE A 263 20.39 -38.04 4.78
C PHE A 263 19.67 -36.86 5.44
N ALA A 264 18.39 -36.65 5.11
CA ALA A 264 17.58 -35.56 5.67
C ALA A 264 16.77 -35.99 6.90
N LYS A 265 16.59 -37.28 7.14
CA LYS A 265 15.81 -37.78 8.26
C LYS A 265 16.48 -37.46 9.60
N GLY A 266 15.71 -36.88 10.50
CA GLY A 266 16.17 -36.52 11.83
C GLY A 266 16.95 -35.21 11.96
N MET A 267 17.15 -34.47 10.87
CA MET A 267 17.71 -33.12 10.94
C MET A 267 16.58 -32.11 11.11
N ASP A 268 16.32 -31.74 12.34
CA ASP A 268 15.32 -30.68 12.63
C ASP A 268 15.90 -29.31 12.27
N MET A 269 15.19 -28.55 11.44
CA MET A 269 15.55 -27.16 11.14
C MET A 269 14.86 -26.27 12.18
N SER A 270 15.65 -25.53 12.96
CA SER A 270 15.14 -24.59 13.95
C SER A 270 14.57 -23.30 13.34
N TRP A 271 14.70 -23.10 12.03
CA TRP A 271 14.21 -21.94 11.29
C TRP A 271 13.24 -22.36 10.19
N ARG A 272 12.27 -21.51 9.91
CA ARG A 272 11.25 -21.68 8.84
C ARG A 272 11.37 -20.68 7.73
N THR A 273 12.12 -19.60 7.95
CA THR A 273 12.29 -18.49 7.03
C THR A 273 13.73 -18.00 7.05
N LEU A 274 14.13 -17.31 5.99
CA LEU A 274 15.38 -16.56 5.95
C LEU A 274 15.08 -15.08 5.71
N PRO A 275 15.61 -14.16 6.53
CA PRO A 275 15.41 -12.73 6.31
C PRO A 275 16.16 -12.28 5.05
N LEU A 276 15.45 -11.66 4.13
CA LEU A 276 16.04 -10.98 2.97
C LEU A 276 16.50 -9.59 3.44
N LYS A 277 17.73 -9.50 3.90
CA LYS A 277 18.29 -8.30 4.56
C LYS A 277 18.54 -7.15 3.57
N VAL A 278 17.46 -6.65 2.99
CA VAL A 278 17.43 -5.44 2.16
C VAL A 278 16.48 -4.43 2.84
N ARG A 279 17.01 -3.25 3.13
CA ARG A 279 16.29 -2.21 3.88
C ARG A 279 15.41 -1.39 2.95
N MET A 280 14.17 -1.85 2.77
CA MET A 280 13.09 -1.12 2.09
C MET A 280 12.27 -0.30 3.10
N PHE A 281 11.62 0.79 2.64
CA PHE A 281 10.67 1.56 3.46
C PHE A 281 9.58 0.68 4.09
N THR A 282 9.30 -0.44 3.47
CA THR A 282 8.30 -1.42 3.92
C THR A 282 8.59 -1.93 5.33
N GLY A 283 9.86 -1.91 5.79
CA GLY A 283 10.23 -2.26 7.15
C GLY A 283 9.65 -1.35 8.24
N PHE A 284 9.14 -0.16 7.89
CA PHE A 284 8.41 0.72 8.82
C PHE A 284 6.90 0.41 8.88
N LEU A 285 6.36 -0.36 7.96
CA LEU A 285 4.92 -0.58 7.84
C LEU A 285 4.27 -1.38 8.98
N PRO A 286 4.98 -2.22 9.74
CA PRO A 286 4.43 -2.78 10.97
C PRO A 286 3.97 -1.71 11.98
N LEU A 287 4.56 -0.51 11.96
CA LEU A 287 4.07 0.63 12.74
C LEU A 287 2.70 1.09 12.22
N TRP A 288 2.57 1.32 10.92
CA TRP A 288 1.29 1.69 10.31
C TRP A 288 0.20 0.64 10.54
N ALA A 289 0.56 -0.64 10.44
CA ALA A 289 -0.36 -1.75 10.69
C ALA A 289 -0.71 -1.93 12.18
N GLY A 290 0.03 -1.33 13.11
CA GLY A 290 -0.10 -1.57 14.54
C GLY A 290 0.32 -2.98 14.93
N ALA A 291 1.30 -3.54 14.23
CA ALA A 291 1.81 -4.89 14.44
C ALA A 291 3.08 -4.91 15.30
N ALA A 292 3.88 -3.84 15.31
CA ALA A 292 5.08 -3.74 16.14
C ALA A 292 4.74 -3.65 17.62
N THR A 293 5.63 -4.15 18.49
CA THR A 293 5.55 -3.81 19.92
C THR A 293 6.08 -2.37 20.14
N PRO A 294 5.76 -1.72 21.26
CA PRO A 294 6.31 -0.40 21.59
C PRO A 294 7.85 -0.37 21.56
N GLU A 295 8.49 -1.45 22.04
CA GLU A 295 9.95 -1.60 22.10
C GLU A 295 10.53 -1.70 20.70
N GLN A 296 9.93 -2.53 19.83
CA GLN A 296 10.33 -2.67 18.43
C GLN A 296 10.16 -1.35 17.66
N ALA A 297 9.05 -0.65 17.89
CA ALA A 297 8.82 0.65 17.28
C ALA A 297 9.87 1.69 17.72
N HIS A 298 10.19 1.72 19.02
CA HIS A 298 11.22 2.62 19.56
C HIS A 298 12.60 2.32 18.97
N GLU A 299 12.98 1.04 18.92
CA GLU A 299 14.27 0.59 18.38
C GLU A 299 14.39 0.91 16.88
N LEU A 300 13.37 0.57 16.09
CA LEU A 300 13.29 0.87 14.67
C LEU A 300 13.48 2.37 14.39
N MET A 301 12.72 3.22 15.10
CA MET A 301 12.81 4.66 14.93
C MET A 301 14.16 5.23 15.40
N THR A 302 14.72 4.71 16.47
CA THR A 302 16.02 5.17 16.99
C THR A 302 17.15 4.81 16.02
N ARG A 303 17.21 3.57 15.55
CA ARG A 303 18.33 3.06 14.75
C ARG A 303 18.22 3.45 13.27
N HIS A 304 17.01 3.47 12.71
CA HIS A 304 16.81 3.62 11.26
C HIS A 304 16.19 4.95 10.81
N TRP A 305 15.73 5.76 11.77
CA TRP A 305 15.21 7.09 11.46
C TRP A 305 16.02 8.23 12.10
N ARG A 306 16.31 8.13 13.41
CA ARG A 306 16.99 9.20 14.16
C ARG A 306 18.51 9.15 14.01
N SER A 307 19.11 7.97 14.19
CA SER A 307 20.57 7.80 14.23
C SER A 307 21.26 7.80 12.88
N ASN A 308 20.49 7.61 11.80
CA ASN A 308 21.04 7.65 10.45
C ASN A 308 20.05 8.27 9.46
N THR A 309 20.56 8.66 8.29
CA THR A 309 19.77 9.31 7.22
C THR A 309 19.50 8.38 6.06
N SER A 310 19.63 7.05 6.23
CA SER A 310 19.51 6.12 5.11
C SER A 310 18.11 6.13 4.46
N PHE A 311 17.06 6.36 5.25
CA PHE A 311 15.70 6.53 4.74
C PHE A 311 15.25 7.99 4.72
N ARG A 312 15.71 8.81 5.65
CA ARG A 312 15.33 10.21 5.76
C ARG A 312 16.09 11.07 4.75
N ALA A 313 15.39 11.44 3.69
CA ALA A 313 15.94 12.32 2.66
C ALA A 313 15.51 13.79 2.86
N PRO A 314 16.19 14.75 2.21
CA PRO A 314 15.79 16.16 2.21
C PRO A 314 14.35 16.40 1.70
N PHE A 315 13.81 15.48 0.86
CA PHE A 315 12.51 15.62 0.22
C PHE A 315 11.50 14.53 0.57
N GLY A 316 11.76 13.66 1.56
CA GLY A 316 10.82 12.64 2.01
C GLY A 316 11.48 11.35 2.44
N VAL A 317 10.78 10.24 2.27
CA VAL A 317 11.26 8.90 2.60
C VAL A 317 11.85 8.24 1.36
N ARG A 318 13.10 7.79 1.44
CA ARG A 318 13.67 6.92 0.40
C ARG A 318 12.93 5.58 0.41
N SER A 319 12.52 5.10 -0.75
CA SER A 319 11.87 3.79 -0.88
C SER A 319 12.83 2.63 -0.58
N LEU A 320 14.11 2.78 -0.91
CA LEU A 320 15.22 1.90 -0.54
C LEU A 320 16.28 2.73 0.22
N ALA A 321 16.85 2.17 1.28
CA ALA A 321 17.91 2.82 2.03
C ALA A 321 19.13 3.11 1.13
N ASN A 322 19.70 4.33 1.25
CA ASN A 322 20.82 4.73 0.40
C ASN A 322 22.14 3.97 0.66
N LEU A 323 22.16 3.13 1.69
CA LEU A 323 23.30 2.24 1.99
C LEU A 323 23.17 0.86 1.31
N GLU A 324 22.06 0.59 0.65
CA GLU A 324 21.87 -0.67 -0.07
C GLU A 324 22.59 -0.65 -1.41
N ARG A 325 23.16 -1.81 -1.79
CA ARG A 325 23.92 -1.94 -3.04
C ARG A 325 23.11 -1.59 -4.29
N MET A 326 21.79 -1.82 -4.25
CA MET A 326 20.89 -1.59 -5.36
C MET A 326 20.35 -0.15 -5.41
N TYR A 327 20.76 0.72 -4.49
CA TYR A 327 20.28 2.10 -4.45
C TYR A 327 20.59 2.83 -5.76
N ALA A 328 19.55 3.28 -6.46
CA ALA A 328 19.62 3.95 -7.75
C ALA A 328 18.39 4.87 -7.91
N PRO A 329 18.40 6.10 -7.38
CA PRO A 329 17.23 6.97 -7.33
C PRO A 329 16.89 7.64 -8.66
N GLU A 330 17.75 7.51 -9.67
CA GLU A 330 17.52 8.07 -10.99
C GLU A 330 16.46 7.27 -11.76
N VAL A 331 15.84 7.92 -12.76
CA VAL A 331 14.90 7.24 -13.67
C VAL A 331 15.62 6.11 -14.40
N GLN A 332 15.05 4.91 -14.30
CA GLN A 332 15.54 3.74 -15.03
C GLN A 332 14.86 3.68 -16.41
N SER A 333 15.64 3.55 -17.46
CA SER A 333 15.13 3.59 -18.84
C SER A 333 14.17 2.44 -19.20
N MET A 334 14.29 1.31 -18.52
CA MET A 334 13.48 0.10 -18.79
C MET A 334 12.23 0.01 -17.90
N ASN A 335 12.26 0.60 -16.71
CA ASN A 335 11.13 0.65 -15.80
C ASN A 335 11.11 2.03 -15.10
N PRO A 336 10.24 2.95 -15.56
CA PRO A 336 10.13 4.26 -14.94
C PRO A 336 9.54 4.21 -13.53
N SER A 337 8.77 3.18 -13.18
CA SER A 337 8.28 2.91 -11.84
C SER A 337 9.40 2.34 -10.96
N ASN A 338 10.35 3.20 -10.61
CA ASN A 338 11.56 2.83 -9.87
C ASN A 338 11.38 3.01 -8.35
N TRP A 339 11.53 1.92 -7.58
CA TRP A 339 11.47 1.91 -6.12
C TRP A 339 12.85 1.70 -5.46
N LEU A 340 13.94 1.87 -6.21
CA LEU A 340 15.31 1.75 -5.69
C LEU A 340 15.85 3.07 -5.13
N GLY A 341 15.02 3.83 -4.42
CA GLY A 341 15.45 5.04 -3.71
C GLY A 341 14.57 6.27 -3.89
N PRO A 342 13.83 6.48 -5.00
CA PRO A 342 12.94 7.64 -5.14
C PRO A 342 11.96 7.80 -3.99
N VAL A 343 11.54 9.04 -3.79
CA VAL A 343 10.46 9.39 -2.86
C VAL A 343 9.13 9.13 -3.55
N TRP A 344 8.34 8.24 -2.96
CA TRP A 344 6.96 7.95 -3.30
C TRP A 344 6.05 8.47 -2.20
N LEU A 345 5.03 9.27 -2.54
CA LEU A 345 4.22 9.93 -1.52
C LEU A 345 3.43 8.92 -0.69
N VAL A 346 3.01 7.81 -1.28
CA VAL A 346 2.38 6.71 -0.54
C VAL A 346 3.33 6.12 0.53
N ALA A 347 4.60 5.94 0.21
CA ALA A 347 5.60 5.48 1.18
C ALA A 347 5.78 6.51 2.32
N SER A 348 5.91 7.79 1.97
CA SER A 348 6.00 8.88 2.95
C SER A 348 4.77 8.95 3.86
N TYR A 349 3.56 8.81 3.29
CA TYR A 349 2.31 8.79 4.06
C TYR A 349 2.21 7.59 5.00
N LEU A 350 2.54 6.38 4.53
CA LEU A 350 2.47 5.17 5.35
C LEU A 350 3.45 5.23 6.52
N VAL A 351 4.67 5.72 6.29
CA VAL A 351 5.67 5.93 7.36
C VAL A 351 5.18 7.01 8.34
N TYR A 352 4.67 8.13 7.84
CA TYR A 352 4.04 9.19 8.65
C TYR A 352 2.91 8.63 9.53
N ALA A 353 1.99 7.90 8.95
CA ALA A 353 0.84 7.34 9.69
C ALA A 353 1.29 6.33 10.75
N GLY A 354 2.33 5.54 10.47
CA GLY A 354 2.97 4.67 11.45
C GLY A 354 3.59 5.45 12.61
N MET A 355 4.30 6.54 12.33
CA MET A 355 4.86 7.43 13.35
C MET A 355 3.79 8.03 14.26
N ILE A 356 2.70 8.53 13.68
CA ILE A 356 1.56 9.07 14.44
C ILE A 356 0.96 8.01 15.35
N ARG A 357 0.75 6.80 14.84
CA ARG A 357 0.17 5.67 15.59
C ARG A 357 0.97 5.32 16.86
N TYR A 358 2.29 5.46 16.80
CA TYR A 358 3.20 5.15 17.93
C TYR A 358 3.69 6.38 18.70
N GLY A 359 3.10 7.56 18.44
CA GLY A 359 3.40 8.78 19.20
C GLY A 359 4.69 9.51 18.83
N PHE A 360 5.31 9.19 17.68
CA PHE A 360 6.47 9.91 17.17
C PHE A 360 6.05 11.18 16.41
N VAL A 361 5.34 12.05 17.12
CA VAL A 361 4.66 13.22 16.54
C VAL A 361 5.64 14.24 15.95
N ALA A 362 6.79 14.44 16.58
CA ALA A 362 7.80 15.40 16.10
C ALA A 362 8.38 14.98 14.74
N GLU A 363 8.73 13.71 14.59
CA GLU A 363 9.26 13.13 13.36
C GLU A 363 8.20 13.11 12.25
N ALA A 364 6.95 12.79 12.62
CA ALA A 364 5.83 12.82 11.70
C ALA A 364 5.58 14.25 11.17
N SER A 365 5.56 15.26 12.04
CA SER A 365 5.39 16.66 11.65
C SER A 365 6.56 17.16 10.78
N GLU A 366 7.79 16.73 11.05
CA GLU A 366 8.94 17.03 10.18
C GLU A 366 8.74 16.44 8.78
N LEU A 367 8.35 15.15 8.70
CA LEU A 367 8.09 14.47 7.44
C LEU A 367 6.94 15.13 6.65
N ALA A 368 5.86 15.52 7.33
CA ALA A 368 4.76 16.26 6.70
C ALA A 368 5.24 17.58 6.08
N ARG A 369 6.02 18.38 6.81
CA ARG A 369 6.58 19.65 6.30
C ARG A 369 7.49 19.46 5.10
N VAL A 370 8.32 18.42 5.12
CA VAL A 370 9.20 18.08 4.00
C VAL A 370 8.37 17.69 2.77
N THR A 371 7.37 16.86 2.95
CA THR A 371 6.44 16.40 1.88
C THR A 371 5.68 17.58 1.28
N HIS A 372 5.13 18.46 2.10
CA HIS A 372 4.43 19.66 1.62
C HIS A 372 5.34 20.57 0.80
N ARG A 373 6.57 20.83 1.27
CA ARG A 373 7.54 21.64 0.52
C ARG A 373 7.92 21.04 -0.82
N LEU A 374 8.06 19.71 -0.89
CA LEU A 374 8.34 19.02 -2.14
C LEU A 374 7.23 19.27 -3.17
N LEU A 375 5.98 19.01 -2.80
CA LEU A 375 4.85 19.17 -3.73
C LEU A 375 4.59 20.62 -4.11
N LEU A 376 4.70 21.56 -3.16
CA LEU A 376 4.58 23.00 -3.46
C LEU A 376 5.71 23.48 -4.39
N ARG A 377 6.93 22.98 -4.22
CA ARG A 377 8.05 23.27 -5.13
C ARG A 377 7.78 22.76 -6.54
N ASP A 378 7.34 21.51 -6.67
CA ASP A 378 7.01 20.93 -7.97
C ASP A 378 5.90 21.72 -8.66
N LEU A 379 4.82 21.98 -7.94
CA LEU A 379 3.68 22.73 -8.44
C LEU A 379 4.06 24.15 -8.90
N ASN A 380 4.94 24.84 -8.18
CA ASN A 380 5.42 26.18 -8.57
C ASN A 380 6.30 26.15 -9.82
N ARG A 381 7.03 25.07 -10.06
CA ARG A 381 7.98 24.95 -11.17
C ARG A 381 7.34 24.41 -12.45
N THR A 382 6.48 23.39 -12.30
CA THR A 382 5.96 22.59 -13.42
C THR A 382 4.46 22.77 -13.65
N GLN A 383 3.77 23.43 -12.72
CA GLN A 383 2.31 23.61 -12.73
C GLN A 383 1.54 22.27 -12.65
N THR A 384 2.21 21.20 -12.22
CA THR A 384 1.62 19.87 -12.09
C THR A 384 2.30 19.10 -10.94
N LEU A 385 1.83 17.87 -10.67
CA LEU A 385 2.47 16.94 -9.75
C LEU A 385 2.92 15.69 -10.52
N HIS A 386 3.94 15.01 -9.99
CA HIS A 386 4.54 13.83 -10.59
C HIS A 386 4.40 12.61 -9.68
N GLU A 387 4.59 11.43 -10.24
CA GLU A 387 4.36 10.16 -9.56
C GLU A 387 5.39 9.88 -8.45
N CYS A 388 6.66 10.22 -8.69
CA CYS A 388 7.74 10.09 -7.71
C CYS A 388 8.84 11.14 -7.95
N TYR A 389 9.75 11.26 -6.99
CA TYR A 389 10.73 12.35 -6.95
C TYR A 389 12.10 11.84 -6.54
N HIS A 390 13.15 12.49 -7.04
CA HIS A 390 14.51 12.24 -6.60
C HIS A 390 14.69 12.67 -5.13
N PRO A 391 15.21 11.81 -4.24
CA PRO A 391 15.18 12.04 -2.79
C PRO A 391 16.07 13.20 -2.34
N ASP A 392 17.17 13.48 -3.03
CA ASP A 392 18.18 14.46 -2.62
C ASP A 392 18.02 15.81 -3.35
N THR A 393 17.45 15.82 -4.55
CA THR A 393 17.26 17.05 -5.33
C THR A 393 15.80 17.53 -5.35
N GLY A 394 14.82 16.65 -5.12
CA GLY A 394 13.40 16.94 -5.24
C GLY A 394 12.95 17.14 -6.68
N GLU A 395 13.77 16.75 -7.66
CA GLU A 395 13.36 16.79 -9.07
C GLU A 395 12.33 15.67 -9.34
N PRO A 396 11.29 15.95 -10.14
CA PRO A 396 10.33 14.94 -10.54
C PRO A 396 10.98 13.90 -11.45
N ASN A 397 10.69 12.64 -11.21
CA ASN A 397 11.29 11.53 -11.96
C ASN A 397 10.40 11.03 -13.10
N PHE A 398 9.08 11.01 -12.90
CA PHE A 398 8.19 10.32 -13.84
C PHE A 398 6.74 10.83 -13.76
N ASN A 399 5.99 10.66 -14.86
CA ASN A 399 4.53 10.74 -14.98
C ASN A 399 3.91 12.05 -14.47
N ALA A 400 4.03 13.12 -15.27
CA ALA A 400 3.36 14.40 -15.01
C ALA A 400 1.83 14.25 -15.01
N GLY A 401 1.14 14.97 -14.13
CA GLY A 401 -0.31 14.92 -13.98
C GLY A 401 -0.81 13.77 -13.11
N PHE A 402 0.09 13.04 -12.46
CA PHE A 402 -0.26 11.99 -11.52
C PHE A 402 -0.78 12.57 -10.21
N LEU A 403 -2.06 12.33 -9.90
CA LEU A 403 -2.69 12.86 -8.69
C LEU A 403 -2.68 11.87 -7.53
N SER A 404 -3.07 10.62 -7.77
CA SER A 404 -3.22 9.51 -6.84
C SER A 404 -2.71 9.78 -5.40
N TRP A 405 -1.63 9.15 -4.98
CA TRP A 405 -1.08 9.31 -3.63
C TRP A 405 -0.47 10.68 -3.31
N ASN A 406 -0.32 11.59 -4.28
CA ASN A 406 0.09 12.96 -3.98
C ASN A 406 -0.93 13.69 -3.11
N THR A 407 -2.22 13.35 -3.25
CA THR A 407 -3.30 13.89 -2.42
C THR A 407 -3.20 13.48 -0.95
N LEU A 408 -2.50 12.38 -0.62
CA LEU A 408 -2.29 11.94 0.75
C LEU A 408 -1.49 12.97 1.59
N ALA A 409 -0.73 13.85 0.94
CA ALA A 409 -0.06 14.95 1.62
C ALA A 409 -1.05 15.86 2.36
N LEU A 410 -2.29 15.99 1.88
CA LEU A 410 -3.34 16.76 2.55
C LEU A 410 -3.82 16.12 3.86
N GLN A 411 -3.60 14.83 4.04
CA GLN A 411 -3.89 14.10 5.29
C GLN A 411 -2.77 14.24 6.33
N MET A 412 -1.58 14.71 5.93
CA MET A 412 -0.43 14.85 6.79
C MET A 412 -0.46 16.20 7.50
N LYS A 413 -0.32 16.20 8.83
CA LYS A 413 -0.31 17.44 9.65
C LYS A 413 1.13 17.79 10.03
N ALA A 414 1.56 19.00 9.67
CA ALA A 414 2.89 19.53 9.93
C ALA A 414 3.03 20.14 11.34
#